data_02e9755d7d9b70a62dfdef3868576655
#
_entry.id   02e9755d7d9b70a62dfdef3868576655
#
_cell.length_a   1.000
_cell.length_b   1.000
_cell.length_c   1.000
_cell.angle_alpha   90.00
_cell.angle_beta   90.00
_cell.angle_gamma   90.00
#
_symmetry.space_group_name_H-M   'P 1'
#
loop_
_entity.id
_entity.type
_entity.pdbx_description
1 polymer ?
#
loop_
_entity_poly.entity_id
_entity_poly.type
_entity_poly.pdbx_seq_one_letter_code
_entity_poly.pdbx_strand_id
1 'polypeptide(L)'
;MPYKNKEKQREAQRLWAEKQSAEFKKLKYQRERDHKKLMVEKLNQLKLERGCCELCGDYHPPCCFDFHHLDETTKSKEVSQLAAKGYKWDTILTEVEKCVMLCAPCHRKIHAGLLTILESQSDR
;
A
#
# COMPACT_ATOMS: atom_id res chain seq x y z
N MET A 1 -41.21 -6.70 -34.28
CA MET A 1 -39.82 -6.27 -34.39
C MET A 1 -39.68 -4.83 -33.92
N PRO A 2 -38.96 -4.58 -32.84
CA PRO A 2 -38.82 -3.20 -32.36
C PRO A 2 -37.95 -2.31 -33.26
N TYR A 3 -37.11 -2.91 -34.11
CA TYR A 3 -36.27 -2.15 -35.03
C TYR A 3 -36.49 -2.64 -36.46
N LYS A 4 -36.78 -1.69 -37.36
CA LYS A 4 -36.96 -1.98 -38.80
C LYS A 4 -35.60 -2.09 -39.54
N ASN A 5 -34.55 -1.60 -38.93
CA ASN A 5 -33.20 -1.55 -39.48
C ASN A 5 -32.21 -2.18 -38.53
N LYS A 6 -31.49 -3.21 -38.97
CA LYS A 6 -30.50 -3.92 -38.19
C LYS A 6 -29.31 -3.04 -37.78
N GLU A 7 -28.97 -2.06 -38.63
CA GLU A 7 -27.87 -1.12 -38.33
C GLU A 7 -28.21 -0.23 -37.14
N LYS A 8 -29.44 0.27 -37.05
CA LYS A 8 -29.90 1.06 -35.90
C LYS A 8 -29.93 0.24 -34.63
N GLN A 9 -30.33 -1.02 -34.73
CA GLN A 9 -30.33 -1.93 -33.60
C GLN A 9 -28.91 -2.17 -33.06
N ARG A 10 -27.96 -2.41 -33.99
CA ARG A 10 -26.55 -2.61 -33.62
C ARG A 10 -25.95 -1.36 -33.01
N GLU A 11 -26.26 -0.20 -33.54
CA GLU A 11 -25.80 1.07 -33.00
C GLU A 11 -26.35 1.32 -31.59
N ALA A 12 -27.65 1.07 -31.38
CA ALA A 12 -28.27 1.21 -30.08
C ALA A 12 -27.62 0.26 -29.05
N GLN A 13 -27.37 -0.98 -29.44
CA GLN A 13 -26.69 -1.96 -28.58
C GLN A 13 -25.26 -1.55 -28.23
N ARG A 14 -24.52 -1.03 -29.23
CA ARG A 14 -23.15 -0.55 -29.02
C ARG A 14 -23.12 0.63 -28.06
N LEU A 15 -24.00 1.61 -28.24
CA LEU A 15 -24.09 2.79 -27.37
C LEU A 15 -24.43 2.39 -25.91
N TRP A 16 -25.36 1.44 -25.76
CA TRP A 16 -25.73 0.93 -24.45
C TRP A 16 -24.54 0.23 -23.78
N ALA A 17 -23.82 -0.62 -24.52
CA ALA A 17 -22.66 -1.33 -24.02
C ALA A 17 -21.53 -0.37 -23.64
N GLU A 18 -21.28 0.66 -24.44
CA GLU A 18 -20.28 1.70 -24.15
C GLU A 18 -20.62 2.44 -22.85
N LYS A 19 -21.90 2.79 -22.67
CA LYS A 19 -22.37 3.46 -21.45
C LYS A 19 -22.19 2.59 -20.22
N GLN A 20 -22.58 1.31 -20.30
CA GLN A 20 -22.42 0.35 -19.22
C GLN A 20 -20.94 0.14 -18.90
N SER A 21 -20.09 0.02 -19.92
CA SER A 21 -18.65 -0.12 -19.77
C SER A 21 -18.03 1.09 -19.07
N ALA A 22 -18.46 2.31 -19.40
CA ALA A 22 -17.98 3.54 -18.77
C ALA A 22 -18.38 3.60 -17.29
N GLU A 23 -19.62 3.27 -16.96
CA GLU A 23 -20.10 3.22 -15.57
C GLU A 23 -19.37 2.14 -14.76
N PHE A 24 -19.18 0.97 -15.34
CA PHE A 24 -18.45 -0.12 -14.73
C PHE A 24 -17.01 0.27 -14.43
N LYS A 25 -16.31 0.89 -15.38
CA LYS A 25 -14.95 1.38 -15.20
C LYS A 25 -14.87 2.41 -14.08
N LYS A 26 -15.83 3.33 -14.04
CA LYS A 26 -15.88 4.37 -13.00
C LYS A 26 -16.01 3.76 -11.61
N LEU A 27 -16.91 2.78 -11.45
CA LEU A 27 -17.07 2.05 -10.19
C LEU A 27 -15.81 1.27 -9.81
N LYS A 28 -15.21 0.62 -10.79
CA LYS A 28 -13.95 -0.13 -10.57
C LYS A 28 -12.84 0.79 -10.08
N TYR A 29 -12.64 1.94 -10.72
CA TYR A 29 -11.64 2.90 -10.28
C TYR A 29 -11.92 3.44 -8.87
N GLN A 30 -13.19 3.68 -8.55
CA GLN A 30 -13.55 4.13 -7.22
C GLN A 30 -13.24 3.09 -6.16
N ARG A 31 -13.57 1.81 -6.42
CA ARG A 31 -13.26 0.70 -5.52
C ARG A 31 -11.77 0.52 -5.31
N GLU A 32 -10.98 0.63 -6.39
CA GLU A 32 -9.53 0.53 -6.31
C GLU A 32 -8.93 1.67 -5.48
N ARG A 33 -9.42 2.87 -5.66
CA ARG A 33 -9.00 4.05 -4.88
C ARG A 33 -9.32 3.89 -3.40
N ASP A 34 -10.54 3.46 -3.10
CA ASP A 34 -10.98 3.23 -1.73
C ASP A 34 -10.16 2.13 -1.05
N HIS A 35 -9.87 1.06 -1.79
CA HIS A 35 -9.04 -0.03 -1.28
C HIS A 35 -7.60 0.42 -0.97
N LYS A 36 -6.98 1.17 -1.88
CA LYS A 36 -5.64 1.73 -1.67
C LYS A 36 -5.60 2.63 -0.45
N LYS A 37 -6.58 3.50 -0.31
CA LYS A 37 -6.71 4.37 0.85
C LYS A 37 -6.84 3.57 2.14
N LEU A 38 -7.66 2.51 2.12
CA LEU A 38 -7.84 1.62 3.27
C LEU A 38 -6.52 0.95 3.67
N MET A 39 -5.74 0.48 2.70
CA MET A 39 -4.44 -0.16 2.99
C MET A 39 -3.46 0.81 3.63
N VAL A 40 -3.40 2.04 3.14
CA VAL A 40 -2.57 3.09 3.75
C VAL A 40 -3.04 3.41 5.17
N GLU A 41 -4.34 3.51 5.40
CA GLU A 41 -4.92 3.74 6.73
C GLU A 41 -4.60 2.60 7.70
N LYS A 42 -4.68 1.36 7.24
CA LYS A 42 -4.31 0.19 8.05
C LYS A 42 -2.83 0.20 8.42
N LEU A 43 -1.97 0.58 7.48
CA LEU A 43 -0.54 0.68 7.73
C LEU A 43 -0.25 1.78 8.76
N ASN A 44 -0.91 2.93 8.67
CA ASN A 44 -0.78 4.00 9.64
C ASN A 44 -1.27 3.57 11.03
N GLN A 45 -2.37 2.83 11.08
CA GLN A 45 -2.88 2.28 12.34
C GLN A 45 -1.87 1.31 12.97
N LEU A 46 -1.23 0.47 12.18
CA LEU A 46 -0.18 -0.43 12.65
C LEU A 46 1.00 0.35 13.23
N LYS A 47 1.40 1.44 12.59
CA LYS A 47 2.46 2.31 13.09
C LYS A 47 2.08 2.95 14.43
N LEU A 48 0.85 3.38 14.59
CA LEU A 48 0.33 3.91 15.85
C LEU A 48 0.35 2.86 16.95
N GLU A 49 -0.04 1.63 16.66
CA GLU A 49 -0.05 0.53 17.61
C GLU A 49 1.37 0.17 18.10
N ARG A 50 2.35 0.21 17.20
CA ARG A 50 3.74 0.00 17.56
C ARG A 50 4.32 1.18 18.34
N GLY A 51 3.89 2.38 18.04
CA GLY A 51 4.05 3.59 18.83
C GLY A 51 5.40 4.30 18.73
N CYS A 52 6.51 3.60 18.78
CA CYS A 52 7.82 4.23 18.84
C CYS A 52 8.83 3.64 17.87
N CYS A 53 9.90 4.41 17.60
CA CYS A 53 11.05 3.94 16.83
C CYS A 53 11.74 2.79 17.60
N GLU A 54 11.99 1.70 16.91
CA GLU A 54 12.62 0.53 17.52
C GLU A 54 14.11 0.75 17.87
N LEU A 55 14.71 1.79 17.30
CA LEU A 55 16.12 2.10 17.53
C LEU A 55 16.32 3.18 18.61
N CYS A 56 15.67 4.34 18.49
CA CYS A 56 15.83 5.45 19.46
C CYS A 56 14.72 5.52 20.50
N GLY A 57 13.61 4.83 20.31
CA GLY A 57 12.50 4.80 21.24
C GLY A 57 11.58 6.00 21.24
N ASP A 58 11.81 6.98 20.37
CA ASP A 58 10.98 8.18 20.29
C ASP A 58 9.63 7.90 19.66
N TYR A 59 8.60 8.60 20.15
CA TYR A 59 7.24 8.54 19.60
C TYR A 59 7.08 9.61 18.55
N HIS A 60 6.44 9.23 17.44
CA HIS A 60 6.16 10.14 16.33
C HIS A 60 4.80 9.82 15.70
N PRO A 61 4.23 10.76 14.95
CA PRO A 61 3.08 10.43 14.08
C PRO A 61 3.45 9.39 13.02
N PRO A 62 2.49 8.63 12.49
CA PRO A 62 2.77 7.56 11.51
C PRO A 62 3.58 8.03 10.30
N CYS A 63 3.40 9.27 9.86
CA CYS A 63 4.13 9.82 8.70
C CYS A 63 5.64 9.95 8.92
N CYS A 64 6.10 9.85 10.18
CA CYS A 64 7.52 9.93 10.54
C CYS A 64 8.19 8.57 10.69
N PHE A 65 7.46 7.48 10.47
CA PHE A 65 8.00 6.14 10.59
C PHE A 65 8.16 5.47 9.23
N ASP A 66 9.27 4.79 9.07
CA ASP A 66 9.58 3.96 7.90
C ASP A 66 9.81 2.52 8.34
N PHE A 67 9.50 1.57 7.47
CA PHE A 67 9.86 0.17 7.67
C PHE A 67 11.17 -0.11 6.94
N HIS A 68 12.19 -0.48 7.70
CA HIS A 68 13.51 -0.81 7.18
C HIS A 68 13.69 -2.32 7.15
N HIS A 69 13.97 -2.88 5.98
CA HIS A 69 14.23 -4.31 5.85
C HIS A 69 15.53 -4.68 6.53
N LEU A 70 15.48 -5.72 7.38
CA LEU A 70 16.66 -6.22 8.08
C LEU A 70 17.62 -6.91 7.14
N ASP A 71 17.09 -7.62 6.13
CA ASP A 71 17.85 -8.34 5.14
C ASP A 71 17.38 -7.93 3.74
N GLU A 72 18.20 -7.20 3.01
CA GLU A 72 17.89 -6.74 1.65
C GLU A 72 17.68 -7.90 0.66
N THR A 73 18.26 -9.07 0.93
CA THR A 73 18.11 -10.24 0.05
C THR A 73 16.69 -10.80 0.10
N THR A 74 15.96 -10.61 1.20
CA THR A 74 14.59 -11.09 1.36
C THR A 74 13.56 -10.05 0.98
N LYS A 75 13.99 -8.82 0.67
CA LYS A 75 13.12 -7.72 0.32
C LYS A 75 12.45 -7.96 -1.03
N SER A 76 11.13 -7.93 -1.05
CA SER A 76 10.33 -7.97 -2.27
C SER A 76 10.06 -6.56 -2.79
N LYS A 77 9.44 -5.72 -1.93
CA LYS A 77 9.09 -4.32 -2.25
C LYS A 77 9.06 -3.50 -0.98
N GLU A 78 9.14 -2.18 -1.13
CA GLU A 78 8.93 -1.26 0.00
C GLU A 78 7.52 -1.40 0.55
N VAL A 79 7.38 -1.45 1.88
CA VAL A 79 6.09 -1.61 2.55
C VAL A 79 5.12 -0.46 2.19
N SER A 80 5.61 0.78 2.18
CA SER A 80 4.78 1.94 1.83
C SER A 80 4.25 1.86 0.40
N GLN A 81 5.03 1.33 -0.53
CA GLN A 81 4.62 1.15 -1.93
C GLN A 81 3.55 0.05 -2.06
N LEU A 82 3.67 -1.03 -1.29
CA LEU A 82 2.67 -2.10 -1.29
C LEU A 82 1.30 -1.56 -0.86
N ALA A 83 1.27 -0.76 0.21
CA ALA A 83 0.03 -0.15 0.69
C ALA A 83 -0.53 0.84 -0.34
N ALA A 84 0.31 1.72 -0.89
CA ALA A 84 -0.11 2.72 -1.86
C ALA A 84 -0.63 2.10 -3.17
N LYS A 85 -0.12 0.93 -3.56
CA LYS A 85 -0.56 0.21 -4.76
C LYS A 85 -1.75 -0.71 -4.50
N GLY A 86 -2.19 -0.85 -3.25
CA GLY A 86 -3.37 -1.63 -2.91
C GLY A 86 -3.17 -3.14 -2.88
N TYR A 87 -1.97 -3.60 -2.55
CA TYR A 87 -1.73 -5.03 -2.32
C TYR A 87 -2.58 -5.53 -1.15
N LYS A 88 -2.79 -6.85 -1.09
CA LYS A 88 -3.55 -7.47 0.01
C LYS A 88 -2.85 -7.22 1.34
N TRP A 89 -3.64 -7.06 2.39
CA TRP A 89 -3.11 -6.80 3.73
C TRP A 89 -2.14 -7.89 4.19
N ASP A 90 -2.44 -9.15 3.91
CA ASP A 90 -1.55 -10.27 4.24
C ASP A 90 -0.17 -10.14 3.59
N THR A 91 -0.13 -9.70 2.34
CA THR A 91 1.11 -9.44 1.61
C THR A 91 1.90 -8.30 2.27
N ILE A 92 1.21 -7.23 2.65
CA ILE A 92 1.82 -6.08 3.34
C ILE A 92 2.40 -6.54 4.68
N LEU A 93 1.65 -7.29 5.47
CA LEU A 93 2.11 -7.80 6.76
C LEU A 93 3.33 -8.70 6.64
N THR A 94 3.37 -9.54 5.62
CA THR A 94 4.53 -10.40 5.35
C THR A 94 5.80 -9.58 5.14
N GLU A 95 5.71 -8.47 4.41
CA GLU A 95 6.85 -7.57 4.25
C GLU A 95 7.18 -6.81 5.55
N VAL A 96 6.16 -6.37 6.29
CA VAL A 96 6.35 -5.68 7.58
C VAL A 96 7.14 -6.56 8.57
N GLU A 97 6.86 -7.86 8.59
CA GLU A 97 7.55 -8.80 9.48
C GLU A 97 9.05 -8.93 9.19
N LYS A 98 9.48 -8.59 7.98
CA LYS A 98 10.89 -8.56 7.59
C LYS A 98 11.59 -7.27 7.99
N CYS A 99 10.89 -6.33 8.58
CA CYS A 99 11.35 -4.97 8.82
C CYS A 99 11.35 -4.60 10.29
N VAL A 100 12.12 -3.57 10.63
CA VAL A 100 12.00 -2.82 11.87
C VAL A 100 11.37 -1.47 11.56
N MET A 101 10.55 -0.94 12.47
CA MET A 101 9.95 0.38 12.33
C MET A 101 10.90 1.43 12.93
N LEU A 102 11.35 2.35 12.08
CA LEU A 102 12.30 3.39 12.45
C LEU A 102 11.74 4.76 12.15
N CYS A 103 12.08 5.74 12.98
CA CYS A 103 11.79 7.14 12.62
C CYS A 103 12.70 7.56 11.46
N ALA A 104 12.25 8.56 10.70
CA ALA A 104 12.97 9.00 9.51
C ALA A 104 14.44 9.37 9.78
N PRO A 105 14.79 10.10 10.85
CA PRO A 105 16.19 10.36 11.17
C PRO A 105 17.02 9.09 11.40
N CYS A 106 16.52 8.13 12.18
CA CYS A 106 17.23 6.87 12.42
C CYS A 106 17.42 6.07 11.14
N HIS A 107 16.38 6.00 10.30
CA HIS A 107 16.44 5.31 9.03
C HIS A 107 17.51 5.91 8.10
N ARG A 108 17.55 7.23 8.03
CA ARG A 108 18.57 7.94 7.24
C ARG A 108 19.98 7.73 7.78
N LYS A 109 20.14 7.72 9.11
CA LYS A 109 21.44 7.47 9.77
C LYS A 109 21.97 6.07 9.47
N ILE A 110 21.08 5.07 9.42
CA ILE A 110 21.45 3.71 9.06
C ILE A 110 21.96 3.66 7.62
N HIS A 111 21.25 4.27 6.67
CA HIS A 111 21.67 4.32 5.28
C HIS A 111 22.97 5.13 5.07
N ALA A 112 23.22 6.11 5.93
CA ALA A 112 24.46 6.89 5.90
C ALA A 112 25.63 6.19 6.60
N GLY A 113 25.40 5.02 7.20
CA GLY A 113 26.44 4.29 7.92
C GLY A 113 26.75 4.81 9.32
N LEU A 114 25.94 5.74 9.83
CA LEU A 114 26.13 6.34 11.16
C LEU A 114 25.57 5.48 12.31
N LEU A 115 24.60 4.63 12.02
CA LEU A 115 23.98 3.72 12.97
C LEU A 115 23.88 2.31 12.38
N THR A 116 23.93 1.32 13.24
CA THR A 116 23.71 -0.08 12.85
C THR A 116 22.60 -0.67 13.72
N ILE A 117 21.89 -1.64 13.16
CA ILE A 117 20.88 -2.41 13.90
C ILE A 117 21.57 -3.66 14.43
N LEU A 118 21.56 -3.83 15.77
CA LEU A 118 22.13 -5.01 16.40
C LEU A 118 21.19 -6.20 16.25
N GLU A 119 21.74 -7.41 16.09
CA GLU A 119 20.95 -8.64 15.96
C GLU A 119 19.99 -8.85 17.14
N SER A 120 20.41 -8.48 18.34
CA SER A 120 19.57 -8.56 19.54
C SER A 120 18.32 -7.68 19.47
N GLN A 121 18.30 -6.66 18.63
CA GLN A 121 17.15 -5.80 18.40
C GLN A 121 16.20 -6.36 17.36
N SER A 122 16.67 -7.26 16.50
CA SER A 122 15.85 -7.90 15.47
C SER A 122 15.01 -9.07 16.00
N ASP A 123 15.30 -9.57 17.19
CA ASP A 123 14.67 -10.75 17.81
C ASP A 123 13.43 -10.42 18.65
N ARG A 124 12.82 -9.30 18.46
CA ARG A 124 11.66 -8.87 19.24
C ARG A 124 10.37 -9.58 18.89
#